data_3badd2c7b87494698994e07e9fa13f2b
#
_entry.id   3badd2c7b87494698994e07e9fa13f2b
#
_cell.length_a   1.000
_cell.length_b   1.000
_cell.length_c   1.000
_cell.angle_alpha   90.00
_cell.angle_beta   90.00
_cell.angle_gamma   90.00
#
_symmetry.space_group_name_H-M   'P 1'
#
loop_
_entity.id
_entity.type
_entity.pdbx_description
1 polymer ?
#
loop_
_entity_poly.entity_id
_entity_poly.type
_entity_poly.pdbx_seq_one_letter_code
_entity_poly.pdbx_strand_id
1 'polypeptide(L)'
;MMKRLILFMIPLALLLSCYQDLSTTADRELPAIEITGVPDTLETFFGEEIALRALATLGGEAYDGFTYEWAIDLKPGDYDDRISLSETPDVSYRVANQPNEAPYCLSFTASDPESGLSKTVFCHVYVRSSLGEGILVAHTRDGGQTTDFDLLANKYVTYGYSSDVPRYTRNIYELANGGPLAGKVNAVLPVVRSDGAVYNETLILVGTDEHLIALDPLSFTVAKQDGALFNGFKEPVFEVHNLINYGQIMTAAQINGKMWLNICHTNNIFNLAGYSGIPSDVFTATNVGYSYAVQQSDIAFFHEAQGKFYYVHAQFSGYGSFALVTDLVGADLSGGKSLWAGAGKDGRCEFLVEAADGNHHIVQLHPSVNEMVHYALEPAQWLSGARYFAFCDNADIVFMASDSKVASVTILGGSPVYREINWKPEDKAEVITGIKFYTQGWYGSHGFDYNTYTFPLTTNRMQLMIFTYNESTGEGKIYLRPFNVSTGLFTYKDNGVYGGFGRITAAASTFR
;
A
#
# COMPACT_ATOMS: atom_id res chain seq x y z
N MET A 1 72.40 47.21 49.99
CA MET A 1 70.88 47.14 50.04
C MET A 1 70.25 47.73 48.80
N MET A 2 70.77 48.70 48.16
CA MET A 2 70.18 49.41 46.99
C MET A 2 70.07 48.57 45.69
N LYS A 3 71.01 47.65 45.42
CA LYS A 3 71.01 46.86 44.21
C LYS A 3 69.91 45.77 44.13
N ARG A 4 69.40 45.37 45.27
CA ARG A 4 68.27 44.38 45.30
C ARG A 4 66.91 45.04 45.14
N LEU A 5 66.76 46.33 45.40
CA LEU A 5 65.51 47.08 45.27
C LEU A 5 65.19 47.42 43.80
N ILE A 6 66.24 47.67 42.98
CA ILE A 6 66.11 47.98 41.55
C ILE A 6 65.69 46.76 40.77
N LEU A 7 66.11 45.55 41.18
CA LEU A 7 65.76 44.30 40.48
C LEU A 7 64.30 43.92 40.69
N PHE A 8 63.66 44.42 41.77
CA PHE A 8 62.18 44.16 42.03
C PHE A 8 61.31 45.19 41.38
N MET A 9 61.81 46.40 41.11
CA MET A 9 60.98 47.44 40.46
C MET A 9 60.85 47.25 38.94
N ILE A 10 61.77 46.57 38.27
CA ILE A 10 61.75 46.34 36.84
C ILE A 10 60.56 45.33 36.44
N PRO A 11 60.37 44.18 37.10
CA PRO A 11 59.22 43.35 36.80
C PRO A 11 57.90 43.97 37.18
N LEU A 12 57.81 44.83 38.17
CA LEU A 12 56.55 45.53 38.55
C LEU A 12 56.17 46.62 37.53
N ALA A 13 57.15 47.29 36.91
CA ALA A 13 56.91 48.26 35.83
C ALA A 13 56.47 47.56 34.51
N LEU A 14 56.99 46.34 34.26
CA LEU A 14 56.53 45.54 33.11
C LEU A 14 55.16 44.95 33.27
N LEU A 15 54.68 44.73 34.50
CA LEU A 15 53.33 44.27 34.75
C LEU A 15 52.29 45.43 34.66
N LEU A 16 52.70 46.66 34.80
CA LEU A 16 51.82 47.84 34.66
C LEU A 16 51.77 48.35 33.21
N SER A 17 52.70 47.95 32.32
CA SER A 17 52.68 48.37 30.91
C SER A 17 51.74 47.56 30.02
N CYS A 18 51.20 46.44 30.52
CA CYS A 18 50.23 45.63 29.80
C CYS A 18 48.77 46.04 30.05
N TYR A 19 48.48 47.12 30.67
CA TYR A 19 47.12 47.49 31.07
C TYR A 19 46.59 48.79 30.45
N GLN A 20 47.21 49.27 29.40
CA GLN A 20 46.57 50.26 28.54
C GLN A 20 46.22 49.55 27.21
N ASP A 21 45.06 48.98 27.20
CA ASP A 21 44.42 48.67 25.92
C ASP A 21 44.12 50.01 25.25
N LEU A 22 44.99 50.41 24.31
CA LEU A 22 44.79 51.55 23.45
C LEU A 22 43.95 51.24 22.25
N SER A 23 43.19 50.13 22.28
CA SER A 23 42.19 49.89 21.27
C SER A 23 41.10 50.93 21.37
N THR A 24 41.19 51.94 20.55
CA THR A 24 40.16 52.96 20.32
C THR A 24 39.08 52.40 19.40
N THR A 25 38.80 51.11 19.45
CA THR A 25 37.60 50.57 18.89
C THR A 25 36.50 50.93 19.88
N ALA A 26 35.78 52.01 19.59
CA ALA A 26 34.48 52.19 20.20
C ALA A 26 33.72 50.85 20.06
N ASP A 27 33.15 50.35 21.18
CA ASP A 27 32.25 49.16 21.13
C ASP A 27 31.14 49.45 20.13
N ARG A 28 31.39 49.06 18.88
CA ARG A 28 30.39 49.15 17.88
C ARG A 28 29.55 47.89 18.07
N GLU A 29 28.40 48.03 18.69
CA GLU A 29 27.44 46.93 18.72
C GLU A 29 27.22 46.49 17.29
N LEU A 30 27.59 45.26 16.98
CA LEU A 30 27.30 44.66 15.68
C LEU A 30 25.80 44.53 15.58
N PRO A 31 25.17 44.93 14.47
CA PRO A 31 23.74 44.75 14.30
C PRO A 31 23.40 43.25 14.37
N ALA A 32 22.41 42.95 15.21
CA ALA A 32 21.95 41.57 15.36
C ALA A 32 21.09 41.14 14.16
N ILE A 33 21.32 39.92 13.68
CA ILE A 33 20.36 39.28 12.74
C ILE A 33 19.22 38.70 13.56
N GLU A 34 17.98 39.12 13.25
CA GLU A 34 16.76 38.56 13.83
C GLU A 34 16.01 37.74 12.75
N ILE A 35 15.55 36.53 13.11
CA ILE A 35 14.83 35.62 12.21
C ILE A 35 13.50 35.31 12.85
N THR A 36 12.42 35.43 12.06
CA THR A 36 11.04 35.09 12.42
C THR A 36 10.40 34.23 11.33
N GLY A 37 9.24 33.64 11.62
CA GLY A 37 8.48 32.80 10.65
C GLY A 37 8.89 31.34 10.62
N VAL A 38 9.89 30.93 11.43
CA VAL A 38 10.27 29.52 11.61
C VAL A 38 9.73 29.05 12.97
N PRO A 39 8.82 28.07 13.01
CA PRO A 39 8.31 27.54 14.27
C PRO A 39 9.36 26.70 15.00
N ASP A 40 9.31 26.60 16.31
CA ASP A 40 10.22 25.75 17.09
C ASP A 40 9.95 24.26 16.84
N THR A 41 8.69 23.91 16.53
CA THR A 41 8.25 22.52 16.33
C THR A 41 7.20 22.45 15.22
N LEU A 42 7.29 21.45 14.38
CA LEU A 42 6.33 21.13 13.33
C LEU A 42 6.02 19.64 13.37
N GLU A 43 4.74 19.28 13.29
CA GLU A 43 4.29 17.92 13.07
C GLU A 43 3.75 17.80 11.65
N THR A 44 4.20 16.80 10.91
CA THR A 44 3.81 16.55 9.52
C THR A 44 3.75 15.05 9.25
N PHE A 45 3.22 14.67 8.12
CA PHE A 45 3.17 13.28 7.70
C PHE A 45 4.11 13.01 6.52
N PHE A 46 4.61 11.77 6.46
CA PHE A 46 5.37 11.29 5.31
C PHE A 46 4.59 11.55 4.01
N GLY A 47 5.24 12.18 3.04
CA GLY A 47 4.65 12.53 1.75
C GLY A 47 3.85 13.83 1.71
N GLU A 48 3.62 14.51 2.84
CA GLU A 48 3.02 15.84 2.88
C GLU A 48 4.03 16.94 2.54
N GLU A 49 3.53 18.12 2.25
CA GLU A 49 4.35 19.28 1.90
C GLU A 49 4.51 20.21 3.10
N ILE A 50 5.74 20.56 3.45
CA ILE A 50 6.08 21.63 4.35
C ILE A 50 6.28 22.90 3.52
N ALA A 51 5.48 23.93 3.77
CA ALA A 51 5.63 25.25 3.17
C ALA A 51 5.84 26.29 4.26
N LEU A 52 7.03 26.90 4.32
CA LEU A 52 7.38 27.92 5.31
C LEU A 52 7.99 29.14 4.62
N ARG A 53 7.86 30.28 5.28
CA ARG A 53 8.54 31.51 4.91
C ARG A 53 9.21 32.14 6.13
N ALA A 54 10.52 32.28 6.07
CA ALA A 54 11.30 33.00 7.07
C ALA A 54 11.47 34.48 6.70
N LEU A 55 11.59 35.32 7.73
CA LEU A 55 11.92 36.76 7.57
C LEU A 55 13.16 37.03 8.41
N ALA A 56 14.19 37.58 7.77
CA ALA A 56 15.42 38.02 8.45
C ALA A 56 15.54 39.54 8.40
N THR A 57 16.00 40.14 9.51
CA THR A 57 16.27 41.58 9.63
C THR A 57 17.67 41.79 10.18
N LEU A 58 18.29 42.92 9.89
CA LEU A 58 19.58 43.33 10.44
C LEU A 58 19.38 44.58 11.32
N GLY A 59 19.62 44.44 12.62
CA GLY A 59 19.39 45.51 13.57
C GLY A 59 17.91 45.95 13.65
N GLY A 60 16.97 45.04 13.36
CA GLY A 60 15.52 45.27 13.34
C GLY A 60 14.97 45.87 12.05
N GLU A 61 15.81 46.13 11.04
CA GLU A 61 15.38 46.68 9.74
C GLU A 61 15.51 45.64 8.62
N ALA A 62 14.69 45.78 7.58
CA ALA A 62 14.78 44.94 6.37
C ALA A 62 16.13 45.13 5.69
N TYR A 63 16.77 44.04 5.29
CA TYR A 63 18.08 44.07 4.64
C TYR A 63 18.11 43.09 3.46
N ASP A 64 18.40 43.62 2.27
CA ASP A 64 18.35 42.84 1.03
C ASP A 64 19.67 42.09 0.70
N GLY A 65 20.72 42.26 1.53
CA GLY A 65 22.06 41.69 1.33
C GLY A 65 22.22 40.24 1.84
N PHE A 66 21.19 39.66 2.46
CA PHE A 66 21.29 38.30 2.98
C PHE A 66 21.36 37.22 1.89
N THR A 67 22.19 36.20 2.12
CA THR A 67 22.06 34.89 1.51
C THR A 67 21.33 33.97 2.48
N TYR A 68 20.58 33.01 1.95
CA TYR A 68 19.71 32.13 2.72
C TYR A 68 19.98 30.68 2.44
N GLU A 69 19.74 29.82 3.44
CA GLU A 69 19.76 28.38 3.29
C GLU A 69 18.71 27.72 4.20
N TRP A 70 17.85 26.92 3.60
CA TRP A 70 17.05 25.93 4.29
C TRP A 70 17.70 24.56 4.13
N ALA A 71 17.85 23.83 5.23
CA ALA A 71 18.39 22.46 5.18
C ALA A 71 17.68 21.57 6.20
N ILE A 72 17.55 20.26 5.90
CA ILE A 72 16.97 19.27 6.79
C ILE A 72 17.91 18.07 6.95
N ASP A 73 17.96 17.48 8.14
CA ASP A 73 18.71 16.25 8.40
C ASP A 73 18.11 15.07 7.63
N LEU A 74 18.94 14.18 7.10
CA LEU A 74 18.49 12.92 6.49
C LEU A 74 18.14 11.86 7.55
N LYS A 75 18.77 11.95 8.72
CA LYS A 75 18.49 11.09 9.88
C LYS A 75 18.29 11.94 11.14
N PRO A 76 17.39 11.56 12.05
CA PRO A 76 17.20 12.31 13.28
C PRO A 76 18.50 12.42 14.09
N GLY A 77 18.89 13.65 14.40
CA GLY A 77 20.07 13.96 15.20
C GLY A 77 21.43 13.82 14.50
N ASP A 78 21.44 13.55 13.21
CA ASP A 78 22.66 13.51 12.39
C ASP A 78 22.85 14.83 11.64
N TYR A 79 23.46 15.80 12.32
CA TYR A 79 23.65 17.15 11.79
C TYR A 79 24.69 17.24 10.66
N ASP A 80 25.46 16.18 10.44
CA ASP A 80 26.49 16.15 9.40
C ASP A 80 25.91 15.64 8.06
N ASP A 81 24.78 14.91 8.08
CA ASP A 81 24.11 14.37 6.91
C ASP A 81 22.81 15.13 6.62
N ARG A 82 22.94 16.25 5.92
CA ARG A 82 21.85 17.20 5.64
C ARG A 82 21.71 17.46 4.15
N ILE A 83 20.48 17.74 3.72
CA ILE A 83 20.19 18.22 2.36
C ILE A 83 19.75 19.67 2.39
N SER A 84 20.29 20.46 1.46
CA SER A 84 19.80 21.82 1.19
C SER A 84 18.49 21.74 0.43
N LEU A 85 17.48 22.52 0.89
CA LEU A 85 16.12 22.53 0.33
C LEU A 85 15.85 23.80 -0.49
N SER A 86 16.37 24.94 -0.06
CA SER A 86 16.12 26.23 -0.70
C SER A 86 17.19 27.25 -0.29
N GLU A 87 17.53 28.14 -1.23
CA GLU A 87 18.41 29.29 -1.03
C GLU A 87 17.63 30.63 -0.97
N THR A 88 16.30 30.55 -0.77
CA THR A 88 15.41 31.71 -0.63
C THR A 88 14.75 31.74 0.73
N PRO A 89 14.10 32.86 1.12
CA PRO A 89 13.31 32.92 2.36
C PRO A 89 12.17 31.91 2.43
N ASP A 90 11.69 31.43 1.29
CA ASP A 90 10.61 30.47 1.16
C ASP A 90 11.17 29.05 0.97
N VAL A 91 10.55 28.08 1.63
CA VAL A 91 10.80 26.66 1.40
C VAL A 91 9.48 25.96 1.11
N SER A 92 9.51 25.08 0.07
CA SER A 92 8.50 24.08 -0.20
C SER A 92 9.21 22.73 -0.29
N TYR A 93 8.89 21.84 0.64
CA TYR A 93 9.55 20.55 0.73
C TYR A 93 8.52 19.44 0.92
N ARG A 94 8.47 18.50 -0.01
CA ARG A 94 7.71 17.27 0.15
C ARG A 94 8.50 16.30 1.03
N VAL A 95 7.92 15.95 2.19
CA VAL A 95 8.59 15.18 3.25
C VAL A 95 8.91 13.76 2.78
N ALA A 96 10.18 13.51 2.47
CA ALA A 96 10.73 12.20 2.15
C ALA A 96 11.43 11.53 3.37
N ASN A 97 11.59 12.28 4.45
CA ASN A 97 12.12 11.77 5.71
C ASN A 97 11.22 10.67 6.27
N GLN A 98 11.82 9.55 6.65
CA GLN A 98 11.09 8.40 7.16
C GLN A 98 10.39 8.72 8.50
N PRO A 99 9.19 8.16 8.75
CA PRO A 99 8.53 8.30 10.03
C PRO A 99 9.44 7.87 11.19
N ASN A 100 9.53 8.71 12.22
CA ASN A 100 10.39 8.46 13.37
C ASN A 100 9.81 9.11 14.64
N GLU A 101 10.10 8.51 15.82
CA GLU A 101 9.74 9.09 17.10
C GLU A 101 10.59 10.31 17.45
N ALA A 102 11.88 10.28 17.10
CA ALA A 102 12.77 11.42 17.25
C ALA A 102 12.59 12.43 16.09
N PRO A 103 12.62 13.74 16.36
CA PRO A 103 12.43 14.74 15.32
C PRO A 103 13.67 14.88 14.43
N TYR A 104 13.43 15.22 13.17
CA TYR A 104 14.42 15.79 12.27
C TYR A 104 14.65 17.25 12.58
N CYS A 105 15.83 17.78 12.26
CA CYS A 105 16.13 19.19 12.42
C CYS A 105 16.07 19.91 11.07
N LEU A 106 15.05 20.73 10.89
CA LEU A 106 14.95 21.69 9.78
C LEU A 106 15.61 23.00 10.25
N SER A 107 16.55 23.54 9.50
CA SER A 107 17.22 24.80 9.83
C SER A 107 17.01 25.85 8.75
N PHE A 108 16.97 27.09 9.18
CA PHE A 108 17.06 28.25 8.31
C PHE A 108 18.24 29.11 8.73
N THR A 109 19.13 29.41 7.80
CA THR A 109 20.31 30.26 8.01
C THR A 109 20.19 31.50 7.15
N ALA A 110 20.39 32.68 7.75
CA ALA A 110 20.59 33.94 7.06
C ALA A 110 22.03 34.41 7.29
N SER A 111 22.75 34.73 6.24
CA SER A 111 24.15 35.17 6.28
C SER A 111 24.31 36.48 5.54
N ASP A 112 25.04 37.43 6.14
CA ASP A 112 25.46 38.65 5.49
C ASP A 112 26.90 38.48 4.97
N PRO A 113 27.11 38.38 3.63
CA PRO A 113 28.43 38.17 3.05
C PRO A 113 29.37 39.35 3.26
N GLU A 114 28.89 40.55 3.46
CA GLU A 114 29.71 41.75 3.67
C GLU A 114 30.32 41.81 5.04
N SER A 115 29.52 41.57 6.09
CA SER A 115 30.02 41.57 7.47
C SER A 115 30.50 40.23 7.97
N GLY A 116 30.16 39.14 7.29
CA GLY A 116 30.44 37.76 7.72
C GLY A 116 29.51 37.29 8.87
N LEU A 117 28.50 38.06 9.25
CA LEU A 117 27.53 37.69 10.28
C LEU A 117 26.61 36.60 9.73
N SER A 118 26.30 35.62 10.57
CA SER A 118 25.34 34.56 10.23
C SER A 118 24.50 34.19 11.46
N LYS A 119 23.25 33.85 11.22
CA LYS A 119 22.35 33.34 12.27
C LYS A 119 21.54 32.16 11.72
N THR A 120 21.47 31.10 12.50
CA THR A 120 20.67 29.92 12.22
C THR A 120 19.58 29.75 13.26
N VAL A 121 18.37 29.42 12.84
CA VAL A 121 17.27 28.98 13.70
C VAL A 121 16.87 27.55 13.30
N PHE A 122 16.32 26.81 14.27
CA PHE A 122 16.02 25.39 14.12
C PHE A 122 14.52 25.14 14.38
N CYS A 123 13.96 24.19 13.65
CA CYS A 123 12.63 23.65 13.84
C CYS A 123 12.71 22.13 14.00
N HIS A 124 12.13 21.59 15.07
CA HIS A 124 12.00 20.15 15.28
C HIS A 124 10.82 19.62 14.49
N VAL A 125 11.11 18.82 13.44
CA VAL A 125 10.09 18.24 12.55
C VAL A 125 9.81 16.80 12.95
N TYR A 126 8.63 16.54 13.48
CA TYR A 126 8.14 15.21 13.77
C TYR A 126 7.41 14.66 12.55
N VAL A 127 8.00 13.65 11.91
CA VAL A 127 7.42 12.99 10.75
C VAL A 127 6.63 11.76 11.21
N ARG A 128 5.31 11.79 11.00
CA ARG A 128 4.42 10.68 11.29
C ARG A 128 4.18 9.85 10.04
N SER A 129 3.90 8.57 10.20
CA SER A 129 3.48 7.75 9.08
C SER A 129 2.10 8.19 8.60
N SER A 130 2.01 8.53 7.31
CA SER A 130 0.73 8.70 6.62
C SER A 130 0.23 7.36 6.08
N LEU A 131 1.06 6.34 6.14
CA LEU A 131 0.81 5.01 5.63
C LEU A 131 0.12 4.22 6.73
N GLY A 132 -1.16 4.07 6.60
CA GLY A 132 -2.02 3.37 7.53
C GLY A 132 -3.15 2.70 6.80
N GLU A 133 -4.30 2.64 7.46
CA GLU A 133 -5.49 2.05 6.88
C GLU A 133 -6.04 2.90 5.72
N GLY A 134 -6.37 2.23 4.62
CA GLY A 134 -6.93 2.83 3.42
C GLY A 134 -6.91 1.88 2.24
N ILE A 135 -7.05 2.42 1.04
CA ILE A 135 -6.84 1.68 -0.21
C ILE A 135 -5.49 2.08 -0.79
N LEU A 136 -4.57 1.12 -0.83
CA LEU A 136 -3.32 1.23 -1.55
C LEU A 136 -3.56 0.93 -3.02
N VAL A 137 -3.20 1.86 -3.89
CA VAL A 137 -3.48 1.83 -5.32
C VAL A 137 -2.17 1.81 -6.08
N ALA A 138 -1.88 0.72 -6.76
CA ALA A 138 -0.79 0.64 -7.73
C ALA A 138 -1.27 1.14 -9.09
N HIS A 139 -0.56 2.08 -9.70
CA HIS A 139 -0.93 2.65 -10.98
C HIS A 139 0.30 2.99 -11.85
N THR A 140 0.09 3.01 -13.16
CA THR A 140 1.11 3.36 -14.16
C THR A 140 0.67 4.56 -14.99
N ARG A 141 1.63 5.39 -15.44
CA ARG A 141 1.39 6.52 -16.33
C ARG A 141 2.11 6.38 -17.69
N ASP A 142 2.92 5.36 -17.83
CA ASP A 142 3.82 5.12 -18.97
C ASP A 142 3.55 3.79 -19.70
N GLY A 143 2.33 3.28 -19.58
CA GLY A 143 1.92 2.03 -20.22
C GLY A 143 2.41 0.76 -19.51
N GLY A 144 2.89 0.88 -18.28
CA GLY A 144 3.34 -0.25 -17.46
C GLY A 144 4.84 -0.46 -17.45
N GLN A 145 5.63 0.52 -17.92
CA GLN A 145 7.09 0.46 -17.79
C GLN A 145 7.50 0.70 -16.33
N THR A 146 6.76 1.58 -15.64
CA THR A 146 6.93 1.81 -14.20
C THR A 146 5.58 1.82 -13.49
N THR A 147 5.62 1.56 -12.19
CA THR A 147 4.47 1.64 -11.29
C THR A 147 4.83 2.49 -10.08
N ASP A 148 3.90 3.33 -9.64
CA ASP A 148 3.94 3.95 -8.33
C ASP A 148 2.69 3.63 -7.52
N PHE A 149 2.69 4.03 -6.27
CA PHE A 149 1.61 3.74 -5.34
C PHE A 149 1.06 5.01 -4.72
N ASP A 150 -0.25 5.06 -4.61
CA ASP A 150 -0.96 6.07 -3.82
C ASP A 150 -1.76 5.39 -2.72
N LEU A 151 -1.86 6.02 -1.55
CA LEU A 151 -2.78 5.60 -0.49
C LEU A 151 -3.96 6.57 -0.43
N LEU A 152 -5.15 6.04 -0.57
CA LEU A 152 -6.42 6.74 -0.41
C LEU A 152 -7.00 6.45 0.98
N ALA A 153 -7.14 7.46 1.82
CA ALA A 153 -7.83 7.39 3.10
C ALA A 153 -9.09 8.26 3.09
N ASN A 154 -10.21 7.70 3.53
CA ASN A 154 -11.47 8.40 3.71
C ASN A 154 -12.38 7.66 4.70
N LYS A 155 -13.50 8.26 5.07
CA LYS A 155 -14.45 7.69 6.06
C LYS A 155 -15.10 6.34 5.67
N TYR A 156 -14.97 5.91 4.42
CA TYR A 156 -15.54 4.66 3.94
C TYR A 156 -14.54 3.50 3.87
N VAL A 157 -13.25 3.82 4.01
CA VAL A 157 -12.17 2.83 3.87
C VAL A 157 -11.11 2.94 4.97
N THR A 158 -11.28 3.88 5.91
CA THR A 158 -10.36 4.11 7.02
C THR A 158 -11.14 4.28 8.32
N TYR A 159 -10.91 3.39 9.27
CA TYR A 159 -11.60 3.46 10.57
C TYR A 159 -11.20 4.70 11.36
N GLY A 160 -12.19 5.37 11.94
CA GLY A 160 -11.97 6.59 12.71
C GLY A 160 -11.71 7.85 11.87
N TYR A 161 -11.73 7.74 10.55
CA TYR A 161 -11.59 8.90 9.66
C TYR A 161 -12.87 9.73 9.67
N SER A 162 -12.82 10.95 10.20
CA SER A 162 -14.00 11.79 10.41
C SER A 162 -14.18 12.89 9.36
N SER A 163 -13.15 13.19 8.55
CA SER A 163 -13.23 14.24 7.52
C SER A 163 -14.05 13.78 6.31
N ASP A 164 -14.82 14.71 5.73
CA ASP A 164 -15.47 14.50 4.43
C ASP A 164 -14.48 14.65 3.25
N VAL A 165 -13.32 15.30 3.48
CA VAL A 165 -12.27 15.46 2.48
C VAL A 165 -11.36 14.24 2.51
N PRO A 166 -11.19 13.51 1.41
CA PRO A 166 -10.26 12.39 1.35
C PRO A 166 -8.82 12.85 1.47
N ARG A 167 -7.98 12.04 2.08
CA ARG A 167 -6.53 12.24 2.10
C ARG A 167 -5.86 11.29 1.11
N TYR A 168 -4.90 11.83 0.39
CA TYR A 168 -4.04 11.06 -0.51
C TYR A 168 -2.59 11.20 -0.09
N THR A 169 -1.89 10.09 0.02
CA THR A 169 -0.43 10.07 0.00
C THR A 169 -0.02 9.58 -1.38
N ARG A 170 0.63 10.44 -2.16
CA ARG A 170 0.90 10.20 -3.59
C ARG A 170 2.33 9.74 -3.84
N ASN A 171 2.55 8.94 -4.88
CA ASN A 171 3.84 8.48 -5.37
C ASN A 171 4.73 7.97 -4.23
N ILE A 172 4.18 7.08 -3.41
CA ILE A 172 4.78 6.65 -2.15
C ILE A 172 6.07 5.86 -2.39
N TYR A 173 6.08 5.01 -3.44
CA TYR A 173 7.24 4.17 -3.71
C TYR A 173 8.43 5.00 -4.22
N GLU A 174 8.20 5.92 -5.16
CA GLU A 174 9.21 6.86 -5.64
C GLU A 174 9.78 7.68 -4.50
N LEU A 175 8.91 8.21 -3.64
CA LEU A 175 9.30 9.01 -2.48
C LEU A 175 10.16 8.22 -1.49
N ALA A 176 9.84 6.95 -1.25
CA ALA A 176 10.54 6.10 -0.27
C ALA A 176 11.85 5.50 -0.81
N ASN A 177 11.92 5.25 -2.13
CA ASN A 177 13.01 4.47 -2.73
C ASN A 177 13.81 5.25 -3.79
N GLY A 178 13.51 6.54 -4.00
CA GLY A 178 14.25 7.45 -4.89
C GLY A 178 13.92 7.31 -6.38
N GLY A 179 12.86 6.57 -6.73
CA GLY A 179 12.37 6.40 -8.09
C GLY A 179 11.17 5.44 -8.12
N PRO A 180 10.34 5.47 -9.19
CA PRO A 180 9.21 4.56 -9.32
C PRO A 180 9.67 3.10 -9.45
N LEU A 181 8.80 2.17 -9.09
CA LEU A 181 9.06 0.74 -9.24
C LEU A 181 9.10 0.35 -10.72
N ALA A 182 10.16 -0.34 -11.15
CA ALA A 182 10.26 -0.86 -12.50
C ALA A 182 9.22 -1.95 -12.75
N GLY A 183 8.60 -1.94 -13.94
CA GLY A 183 7.60 -2.90 -14.37
C GLY A 183 6.19 -2.59 -13.90
N LYS A 184 5.26 -3.41 -14.37
CA LYS A 184 3.85 -3.35 -14.04
C LYS A 184 3.55 -4.22 -12.83
N VAL A 185 2.91 -3.64 -11.82
CA VAL A 185 2.43 -4.40 -10.67
C VAL A 185 1.15 -5.15 -11.05
N ASN A 186 1.16 -6.46 -10.85
CA ASN A 186 0.03 -7.36 -11.11
C ASN A 186 -0.75 -7.71 -9.84
N ALA A 187 -0.07 -7.74 -8.69
CA ALA A 187 -0.67 -8.10 -7.43
C ALA A 187 -0.08 -7.27 -6.27
N VAL A 188 -0.94 -6.89 -5.33
CA VAL A 188 -0.58 -6.23 -4.08
C VAL A 188 -1.32 -6.91 -2.95
N LEU A 189 -0.59 -7.32 -1.92
CA LEU A 189 -1.15 -8.03 -0.79
C LEU A 189 -0.50 -7.55 0.53
N PRO A 190 -1.18 -6.73 1.33
CA PRO A 190 -0.80 -6.51 2.72
C PRO A 190 -0.95 -7.80 3.53
N VAL A 191 0.09 -8.16 4.27
CA VAL A 191 0.13 -9.38 5.07
C VAL A 191 0.53 -9.07 6.49
N VAL A 192 -0.10 -9.76 7.43
CA VAL A 192 0.30 -9.79 8.84
C VAL A 192 1.12 -11.04 9.09
N ARG A 193 2.16 -10.89 9.84
CA ARG A 193 3.10 -11.92 10.19
C ARG A 193 3.00 -12.25 11.66
N SER A 194 3.03 -13.53 11.99
CA SER A 194 3.16 -14.01 13.35
C SER A 194 4.45 -14.80 13.49
N ASP A 195 5.21 -14.55 14.55
CA ASP A 195 6.35 -15.37 14.94
C ASP A 195 5.96 -16.53 15.86
N GLY A 196 4.66 -16.82 15.95
CA GLY A 196 4.09 -17.87 16.78
C GLY A 196 3.71 -17.44 18.19
N ALA A 197 4.17 -16.30 18.66
CA ALA A 197 3.84 -15.77 19.99
C ALA A 197 3.18 -14.40 19.94
N VAL A 198 3.53 -13.59 18.94
CA VAL A 198 3.02 -12.22 18.81
C VAL A 198 2.87 -11.90 17.32
N TYR A 199 1.76 -11.25 16.93
CA TYR A 199 1.55 -10.73 15.57
C TYR A 199 2.32 -9.41 15.44
N ASN A 200 3.60 -9.47 15.12
CA ASN A 200 4.50 -8.35 15.32
C ASN A 200 4.96 -7.65 14.06
N GLU A 201 4.76 -8.23 12.90
CA GLU A 201 5.32 -7.64 11.69
C GLU A 201 4.30 -7.69 10.56
N THR A 202 4.13 -6.55 9.95
CA THR A 202 3.30 -6.37 8.77
C THR A 202 4.20 -6.11 7.58
N LEU A 203 3.85 -6.64 6.43
CA LEU A 203 4.52 -6.40 5.16
C LEU A 203 3.49 -6.12 4.08
N ILE A 204 3.91 -5.43 3.03
CA ILE A 204 3.14 -5.32 1.79
C ILE A 204 3.90 -6.09 0.71
N LEU A 205 3.31 -7.20 0.28
CA LEU A 205 3.84 -7.96 -0.85
C LEU A 205 3.39 -7.33 -2.17
N VAL A 206 4.33 -7.14 -3.08
CA VAL A 206 4.10 -6.56 -4.40
C VAL A 206 4.67 -7.52 -5.45
N GLY A 207 3.81 -7.99 -6.35
CA GLY A 207 4.18 -8.87 -7.45
C GLY A 207 4.18 -8.12 -8.77
N THR A 208 5.27 -8.24 -9.53
CA THR A 208 5.39 -7.77 -10.91
C THR A 208 5.61 -8.94 -11.86
N ASP A 209 5.80 -8.67 -13.14
CA ASP A 209 6.17 -9.69 -14.12
C ASP A 209 7.61 -10.22 -13.92
N GLU A 210 8.43 -9.56 -13.10
CA GLU A 210 9.85 -9.90 -12.93
C GLU A 210 10.28 -10.06 -11.47
N HIS A 211 9.49 -9.54 -10.51
CA HIS A 211 9.89 -9.45 -9.10
C HIS A 211 8.76 -9.74 -8.13
N LEU A 212 9.11 -10.35 -7.00
CA LEU A 212 8.33 -10.29 -5.77
C LEU A 212 9.07 -9.45 -4.74
N ILE A 213 8.41 -8.41 -4.24
CA ILE A 213 8.98 -7.43 -3.33
C ILE A 213 8.15 -7.40 -2.05
N ALA A 214 8.81 -7.36 -0.91
CA ALA A 214 8.19 -7.08 0.38
C ALA A 214 8.58 -5.67 0.84
N LEU A 215 7.59 -4.82 1.03
CA LEU A 215 7.74 -3.45 1.51
C LEU A 215 7.42 -3.36 3.00
N ASP A 216 8.16 -2.52 3.71
CA ASP A 216 7.80 -2.10 5.06
C ASP A 216 6.56 -1.20 5.01
N PRO A 217 5.49 -1.48 5.74
CA PRO A 217 4.25 -0.73 5.62
C PRO A 217 4.30 0.67 6.24
N LEU A 218 5.28 0.99 7.08
CA LEU A 218 5.41 2.30 7.72
C LEU A 218 6.27 3.25 6.92
N SER A 219 7.34 2.74 6.30
CA SER A 219 8.30 3.52 5.53
C SER A 219 8.15 3.35 4.02
N PHE A 220 7.47 2.30 3.59
CA PHE A 220 7.33 1.87 2.19
C PHE A 220 8.65 1.55 1.47
N THR A 221 9.72 1.37 2.25
CA THR A 221 11.02 0.95 1.71
C THR A 221 11.04 -0.55 1.44
N VAL A 222 11.90 -0.98 0.52
CA VAL A 222 12.10 -2.40 0.20
C VAL A 222 12.77 -3.10 1.39
N ALA A 223 12.03 -3.98 2.07
CA ALA A 223 12.51 -4.79 3.17
C ALA A 223 13.22 -6.07 2.67
N LYS A 224 12.62 -6.75 1.68
CA LYS A 224 13.16 -7.96 1.05
C LYS A 224 12.69 -8.04 -0.39
N GLN A 225 13.44 -8.75 -1.22
CA GLN A 225 13.10 -8.95 -2.62
C GLN A 225 13.51 -10.34 -3.09
N ASP A 226 12.71 -10.93 -3.98
CA ASP A 226 12.99 -12.13 -4.76
C ASP A 226 13.49 -13.31 -3.92
N GLY A 227 14.64 -13.88 -4.24
CA GLY A 227 15.19 -15.05 -3.57
C GLY A 227 15.32 -14.94 -2.05
N ALA A 228 15.39 -13.73 -1.50
CA ALA A 228 15.41 -13.50 -0.06
C ALA A 228 14.06 -13.82 0.64
N LEU A 229 12.99 -13.95 -0.13
CA LEU A 229 11.65 -14.32 0.34
C LEU A 229 11.39 -15.84 0.30
N PHE A 230 12.29 -16.65 -0.27
CA PHE A 230 12.03 -18.05 -0.57
C PHE A 230 13.11 -18.97 -0.03
N ASN A 231 12.68 -20.14 0.41
CA ASN A 231 13.60 -21.23 0.73
C ASN A 231 13.88 -22.06 -0.52
N GLY A 232 15.12 -21.97 -1.02
CA GLY A 232 15.58 -22.80 -2.12
C GLY A 232 15.10 -22.41 -3.51
N PHE A 233 14.61 -21.17 -3.70
CA PHE A 233 14.28 -20.64 -5.02
C PHE A 233 15.56 -20.46 -5.84
N LYS A 234 15.56 -20.97 -7.08
CA LYS A 234 16.75 -20.98 -7.96
C LYS A 234 16.47 -20.41 -9.35
N GLU A 235 15.27 -19.94 -9.61
CA GLU A 235 14.88 -19.41 -10.91
C GLU A 235 15.29 -17.95 -11.06
N PRO A 236 15.71 -17.49 -12.24
CA PRO A 236 16.24 -16.15 -12.42
C PRO A 236 15.15 -15.07 -12.54
N VAL A 237 13.91 -15.46 -12.78
CA VAL A 237 12.77 -14.55 -13.00
C VAL A 237 11.65 -14.93 -12.04
N PHE A 238 10.92 -13.93 -11.56
CA PHE A 238 9.79 -14.08 -10.64
C PHE A 238 8.52 -13.56 -11.31
N GLU A 239 7.95 -14.33 -12.22
CA GLU A 239 6.65 -14.01 -12.80
C GLU A 239 5.53 -14.28 -11.77
N VAL A 240 5.09 -13.24 -11.09
CA VAL A 240 4.08 -13.33 -10.05
C VAL A 240 2.69 -13.27 -10.67
N HIS A 241 1.95 -14.37 -10.62
CA HIS A 241 0.58 -14.45 -11.13
C HIS A 241 -0.45 -14.10 -10.06
N ASN A 242 -0.30 -14.64 -8.85
CA ASN A 242 -1.21 -14.39 -7.75
C ASN A 242 -0.48 -14.25 -6.41
N LEU A 243 -1.02 -13.36 -5.57
CA LEU A 243 -0.73 -13.27 -4.15
C LEU A 243 -2.04 -13.42 -3.39
N ILE A 244 -2.11 -14.39 -2.50
CA ILE A 244 -3.35 -14.80 -1.84
C ILE A 244 -3.12 -14.83 -0.34
N ASN A 245 -4.00 -14.16 0.40
CA ASN A 245 -4.13 -14.35 1.84
C ASN A 245 -5.33 -15.28 2.07
N TYR A 246 -5.08 -16.45 2.61
CA TYR A 246 -6.09 -17.45 2.87
C TYR A 246 -6.06 -17.88 4.34
N GLY A 247 -7.20 -18.26 4.87
CA GLY A 247 -7.32 -18.58 6.29
C GLY A 247 -6.87 -17.44 7.22
N GLN A 248 -6.88 -16.21 6.74
CA GLN A 248 -6.54 -14.93 7.40
C GLN A 248 -5.05 -14.69 7.73
N ILE A 249 -4.27 -15.71 8.00
CA ILE A 249 -2.86 -15.59 8.44
C ILE A 249 -1.85 -16.33 7.55
N MET A 250 -2.34 -17.02 6.55
CA MET A 250 -1.50 -17.77 5.62
C MET A 250 -1.45 -17.05 4.27
N THR A 251 -0.26 -17.05 3.68
CA THR A 251 -0.02 -16.40 2.40
C THR A 251 0.44 -17.43 1.38
N ALA A 252 -0.12 -17.34 0.20
CA ALA A 252 0.34 -18.11 -0.95
C ALA A 252 0.78 -17.16 -2.07
N ALA A 253 1.84 -17.54 -2.78
CA ALA A 253 2.31 -16.89 -3.98
C ALA A 253 2.36 -17.90 -5.12
N GLN A 254 1.70 -17.59 -6.23
CA GLN A 254 1.82 -18.37 -7.46
C GLN A 254 2.86 -17.69 -8.34
N ILE A 255 3.99 -18.37 -8.53
CA ILE A 255 5.14 -17.82 -9.23
C ILE A 255 5.65 -18.88 -10.21
N ASN A 256 5.83 -18.49 -11.47
CA ASN A 256 6.35 -19.35 -12.54
C ASN A 256 5.59 -20.68 -12.65
N GLY A 257 4.27 -20.65 -12.52
CA GLY A 257 3.41 -21.84 -12.55
C GLY A 257 3.61 -22.79 -11.37
N LYS A 258 4.17 -22.33 -10.26
CA LYS A 258 4.34 -23.09 -9.01
C LYS A 258 3.66 -22.37 -7.85
N MET A 259 3.21 -23.15 -6.88
CA MET A 259 2.62 -22.59 -5.66
C MET A 259 3.63 -22.60 -4.52
N TRP A 260 3.79 -21.45 -3.90
CA TRP A 260 4.65 -21.21 -2.74
C TRP A 260 3.80 -20.80 -1.54
N LEU A 261 4.01 -21.45 -0.42
CA LEU A 261 3.23 -21.20 0.80
C LEU A 261 4.12 -20.61 1.88
N ASN A 262 3.62 -19.58 2.53
CA ASN A 262 4.14 -19.06 3.78
C ASN A 262 3.13 -19.35 4.89
N ILE A 263 3.48 -20.23 5.78
CA ILE A 263 2.71 -20.54 6.99
C ILE A 263 3.28 -19.68 8.11
N CYS A 264 2.44 -18.97 8.82
CA CYS A 264 2.75 -17.90 9.77
C CYS A 264 3.81 -18.17 10.85
N HIS A 265 4.30 -19.39 10.94
CA HIS A 265 5.29 -19.81 11.95
C HIS A 265 6.73 -19.93 11.43
N THR A 266 6.99 -19.64 10.16
CA THR A 266 8.31 -19.81 9.56
C THR A 266 8.86 -18.49 9.05
N ASN A 267 9.63 -17.79 9.86
CA ASN A 267 10.52 -16.63 9.52
C ASN A 267 10.33 -15.91 8.17
N ASN A 268 9.10 -15.78 7.64
CA ASN A 268 8.69 -15.14 6.37
C ASN A 268 9.36 -15.68 5.12
N ILE A 269 9.58 -16.93 5.06
CA ILE A 269 10.13 -17.58 3.90
C ILE A 269 9.03 -18.43 3.29
N PHE A 270 8.79 -18.20 2.01
CA PHE A 270 7.93 -19.06 1.21
C PHE A 270 8.62 -20.39 0.97
N ASN A 271 7.88 -21.46 1.16
CA ASN A 271 8.34 -22.83 0.86
C ASN A 271 7.55 -23.38 -0.32
N LEU A 272 8.24 -24.11 -1.19
CA LEU A 272 7.58 -24.77 -2.32
C LEU A 272 6.58 -25.80 -1.81
N ALA A 273 5.36 -25.68 -2.28
CA ALA A 273 4.33 -26.65 -1.97
C ALA A 273 4.60 -27.96 -2.70
N GLY A 274 4.79 -29.02 -1.95
CA GLY A 274 4.92 -30.38 -2.49
C GLY A 274 3.58 -31.09 -2.36
N TYR A 275 2.94 -31.40 -3.50
CA TYR A 275 1.65 -32.07 -3.48
C TYR A 275 1.77 -33.45 -4.14
N SER A 276 1.46 -34.47 -3.35
CA SER A 276 1.34 -35.83 -3.86
C SER A 276 -0.04 -36.01 -4.48
N GLY A 277 -0.09 -36.40 -5.77
CA GLY A 277 -1.33 -36.76 -6.46
C GLY A 277 -2.05 -35.61 -7.18
N ILE A 278 -1.53 -34.41 -7.17
CA ILE A 278 -1.99 -33.31 -8.04
C ILE A 278 -1.13 -33.26 -9.30
N PRO A 279 -1.71 -33.15 -10.50
CA PRO A 279 -0.96 -32.85 -11.71
C PRO A 279 -0.20 -31.54 -11.58
N SER A 280 1.07 -31.52 -11.96
CA SER A 280 1.92 -30.30 -11.80
C SER A 280 1.44 -29.11 -12.64
N ASP A 281 0.76 -29.38 -13.75
CA ASP A 281 0.18 -28.38 -14.64
C ASP A 281 -1.06 -27.68 -14.06
N VAL A 282 -1.65 -28.22 -13.00
CA VAL A 282 -2.74 -27.53 -12.29
C VAL A 282 -2.30 -26.17 -11.74
N PHE A 283 -1.04 -26.04 -11.37
CA PHE A 283 -0.50 -24.80 -10.83
C PHE A 283 -0.19 -23.73 -11.89
N THR A 284 -0.34 -24.05 -13.16
CA THR A 284 -0.27 -23.06 -14.26
C THR A 284 -1.59 -22.31 -14.44
N ALA A 285 -2.67 -22.74 -13.78
CA ALA A 285 -3.94 -22.03 -13.79
C ALA A 285 -3.76 -20.59 -13.27
N THR A 286 -4.25 -19.61 -14.04
CA THR A 286 -4.11 -18.19 -13.70
C THR A 286 -5.08 -17.74 -12.61
N ASN A 287 -6.17 -18.49 -12.37
CA ASN A 287 -7.20 -18.18 -11.41
C ASN A 287 -7.19 -19.20 -10.26
N VAL A 288 -7.13 -18.70 -9.04
CA VAL A 288 -7.03 -19.52 -7.83
C VAL A 288 -8.16 -19.16 -6.89
N GLY A 289 -8.98 -20.15 -6.54
CA GLY A 289 -10.00 -20.02 -5.49
C GLY A 289 -9.37 -20.20 -4.12
N TYR A 290 -9.87 -19.49 -3.11
CA TYR A 290 -9.36 -19.61 -1.75
C TYR A 290 -10.46 -19.38 -0.72
N SER A 291 -10.28 -19.96 0.45
CA SER A 291 -11.14 -19.69 1.60
C SER A 291 -10.60 -18.53 2.42
N TYR A 292 -11.45 -17.56 2.73
CA TYR A 292 -11.12 -16.44 3.61
C TYR A 292 -11.69 -16.60 5.02
N ALA A 293 -12.34 -17.72 5.32
CA ALA A 293 -12.89 -17.97 6.64
C ALA A 293 -11.81 -18.34 7.65
N VAL A 294 -12.00 -17.92 8.90
CA VAL A 294 -11.15 -18.31 10.01
C VAL A 294 -11.16 -19.83 10.15
N GLN A 295 -9.99 -20.43 10.32
CA GLN A 295 -9.77 -21.88 10.46
C GLN A 295 -10.03 -22.72 9.20
N GLN A 296 -10.39 -22.11 8.09
CA GLN A 296 -10.49 -22.77 6.81
C GLN A 296 -9.34 -22.28 5.92
N SER A 297 -8.41 -23.17 5.65
CA SER A 297 -7.15 -22.81 4.98
C SER A 297 -7.06 -23.54 3.65
N ASP A 298 -8.05 -23.31 2.79
CA ASP A 298 -8.18 -24.00 1.51
C ASP A 298 -7.77 -23.11 0.35
N ILE A 299 -7.04 -23.69 -0.60
CA ILE A 299 -6.73 -23.12 -1.92
C ILE A 299 -7.20 -24.11 -2.94
N ALA A 300 -7.95 -23.65 -3.94
CA ALA A 300 -8.52 -24.48 -4.97
C ALA A 300 -8.07 -24.06 -6.37
N PHE A 301 -7.97 -25.04 -7.26
CA PHE A 301 -7.55 -24.90 -8.64
C PHE A 301 -8.52 -25.61 -9.56
N PHE A 302 -8.76 -25.04 -10.74
CA PHE A 302 -9.48 -25.69 -11.81
C PHE A 302 -8.48 -26.20 -12.86
N HIS A 303 -8.49 -27.51 -13.10
CA HIS A 303 -7.69 -28.13 -14.15
C HIS A 303 -8.48 -28.13 -15.47
N GLU A 304 -8.18 -27.18 -16.34
CA GLU A 304 -8.96 -26.90 -17.55
C GLU A 304 -9.08 -28.12 -18.49
N ALA A 305 -7.97 -28.84 -18.72
CA ALA A 305 -7.99 -29.99 -19.62
C ALA A 305 -8.87 -31.14 -19.13
N GLN A 306 -8.99 -31.34 -17.83
CA GLN A 306 -9.77 -32.42 -17.22
C GLN A 306 -11.15 -32.02 -16.76
N GLY A 307 -11.43 -30.70 -16.67
CA GLY A 307 -12.67 -30.18 -16.08
C GLY A 307 -12.83 -30.47 -14.58
N LYS A 308 -11.72 -30.67 -13.86
CA LYS A 308 -11.71 -31.10 -12.46
C LYS A 308 -11.21 -30.01 -11.53
N PHE A 309 -11.70 -30.06 -10.29
CA PHE A 309 -11.25 -29.17 -9.24
C PHE A 309 -10.34 -29.92 -8.27
N TYR A 310 -9.22 -29.28 -7.96
CA TYR A 310 -8.25 -29.74 -6.96
C TYR A 310 -8.20 -28.72 -5.86
N TYR A 311 -8.08 -29.14 -4.61
CA TYR A 311 -7.85 -28.23 -3.53
C TYR A 311 -6.81 -28.74 -2.54
N VAL A 312 -6.22 -27.78 -1.84
CA VAL A 312 -5.19 -27.99 -0.84
C VAL A 312 -5.68 -27.41 0.45
N HIS A 313 -5.68 -28.22 1.48
CA HIS A 313 -5.94 -27.78 2.83
C HIS A 313 -4.61 -27.59 3.56
N ALA A 314 -4.28 -26.37 3.97
CA ALA A 314 -3.10 -26.10 4.78
C ALA A 314 -3.44 -26.24 6.26
N GLN A 315 -2.68 -27.04 7.01
CA GLN A 315 -2.83 -27.18 8.46
C GLN A 315 -1.72 -26.46 9.19
N PHE A 316 -2.04 -25.90 10.36
CA PHE A 316 -1.08 -25.20 11.23
C PHE A 316 0.11 -26.05 11.69
N SER A 317 0.01 -27.36 11.67
CA SER A 317 1.00 -28.28 12.23
C SER A 317 1.98 -28.89 11.24
N GLY A 318 1.97 -28.45 10.00
CA GLY A 318 2.87 -28.98 8.98
C GLY A 318 2.46 -28.59 7.56
N TYR A 319 3.38 -28.78 6.61
CA TYR A 319 3.13 -28.61 5.19
C TYR A 319 2.04 -29.61 4.77
N GLY A 320 0.79 -29.22 4.95
CA GLY A 320 -0.35 -30.06 4.69
C GLY A 320 -0.42 -30.43 3.23
N SER A 321 -0.37 -31.69 2.98
CA SER A 321 -0.50 -32.29 1.68
C SER A 321 -1.78 -33.07 1.62
N PHE A 322 -2.91 -32.41 1.39
CA PHE A 322 -4.10 -33.14 0.99
C PHE A 322 -4.61 -32.55 -0.29
N ALA A 323 -4.47 -33.32 -1.38
CA ALA A 323 -5.15 -33.05 -2.62
C ALA A 323 -6.41 -33.88 -2.62
N LEU A 324 -7.56 -33.29 -2.52
CA LEU A 324 -8.82 -33.93 -2.89
C LEU A 324 -9.16 -33.48 -4.31
N VAL A 325 -9.41 -34.47 -5.14
CA VAL A 325 -9.97 -34.27 -6.48
C VAL A 325 -11.47 -34.39 -6.30
N THR A 326 -12.19 -33.37 -6.73
CA THR A 326 -13.65 -33.43 -6.72
C THR A 326 -14.16 -33.36 -8.14
N ASP A 327 -14.90 -34.38 -8.54
CA ASP A 327 -15.59 -34.41 -9.82
C ASP A 327 -16.92 -33.64 -9.69
N LEU A 328 -17.16 -32.72 -10.62
CA LEU A 328 -18.42 -32.00 -10.67
C LEU A 328 -19.55 -32.93 -11.12
N VAL A 329 -20.59 -33.07 -10.31
CA VAL A 329 -21.75 -33.86 -10.65
C VAL A 329 -22.71 -33.03 -11.51
N GLY A 330 -23.04 -33.51 -12.70
CA GLY A 330 -24.08 -32.91 -13.55
C GLY A 330 -23.59 -31.87 -14.56
N ALA A 331 -22.29 -31.63 -14.69
CA ALA A 331 -21.72 -30.85 -15.78
C ALA A 331 -20.36 -31.41 -16.21
N ASP A 332 -20.09 -31.42 -17.51
CA ASP A 332 -18.76 -31.69 -18.06
C ASP A 332 -18.07 -30.36 -18.37
N LEU A 333 -17.02 -30.04 -17.61
CA LEU A 333 -16.22 -28.83 -17.80
C LEU A 333 -14.88 -29.10 -18.46
N SER A 334 -14.69 -30.30 -19.01
CA SER A 334 -13.45 -30.70 -19.73
C SER A 334 -13.17 -29.74 -20.89
N GLY A 335 -11.96 -29.19 -20.97
CA GLY A 335 -11.59 -28.20 -21.97
C GLY A 335 -12.19 -26.81 -21.76
N GLY A 336 -12.86 -26.59 -20.63
CA GLY A 336 -13.34 -25.28 -20.22
C GLY A 336 -12.22 -24.36 -19.75
N LYS A 337 -12.54 -23.08 -19.52
CA LYS A 337 -11.59 -22.06 -19.05
C LYS A 337 -12.09 -21.45 -17.75
N SER A 338 -11.19 -21.29 -16.78
CA SER A 338 -11.47 -20.47 -15.61
C SER A 338 -11.36 -19.00 -15.99
N LEU A 339 -12.47 -18.27 -15.97
CA LEU A 339 -12.51 -16.84 -16.23
C LEU A 339 -12.13 -16.04 -15.00
N TRP A 340 -12.48 -16.52 -13.81
CA TRP A 340 -12.17 -15.92 -12.53
C TRP A 340 -12.28 -16.95 -11.40
N ALA A 341 -11.52 -16.71 -10.33
CA ALA A 341 -11.66 -17.44 -9.08
C ALA A 341 -11.37 -16.55 -7.88
N GLY A 342 -11.86 -16.91 -6.71
CA GLY A 342 -11.66 -16.15 -5.49
C GLY A 342 -12.35 -16.77 -4.29
N ALA A 343 -12.49 -15.97 -3.23
CA ALA A 343 -13.22 -16.34 -2.05
C ALA A 343 -14.72 -16.09 -2.24
N GLY A 344 -15.50 -17.08 -1.84
CA GLY A 344 -16.94 -16.99 -1.79
C GLY A 344 -17.49 -16.96 -0.36
N LYS A 345 -18.80 -16.93 -0.25
CA LYS A 345 -19.50 -16.91 1.02
C LYS A 345 -19.25 -18.18 1.82
N ASP A 346 -19.24 -18.04 3.15
CA ASP A 346 -19.12 -19.13 4.12
C ASP A 346 -17.85 -20.00 3.94
N GLY A 347 -16.75 -19.37 3.50
CA GLY A 347 -15.46 -20.06 3.31
C GLY A 347 -15.36 -20.93 2.06
N ARG A 348 -16.25 -20.71 1.09
CA ARG A 348 -16.17 -21.40 -0.20
C ARG A 348 -15.07 -20.83 -1.07
N CYS A 349 -14.50 -21.70 -1.91
CA CYS A 349 -13.72 -21.28 -3.07
C CYS A 349 -14.68 -21.17 -4.26
N GLU A 350 -14.73 -20.02 -4.91
CA GLU A 350 -15.64 -19.80 -6.04
C GLU A 350 -14.89 -19.67 -7.35
N PHE A 351 -15.51 -20.22 -8.41
CA PHE A 351 -14.99 -20.17 -9.76
C PHE A 351 -16.10 -19.71 -10.73
N LEU A 352 -15.69 -18.95 -11.72
CA LEU A 352 -16.47 -18.66 -12.90
C LEU A 352 -15.78 -19.38 -14.07
N VAL A 353 -16.48 -20.33 -14.67
CA VAL A 353 -15.92 -21.21 -15.71
C VAL A 353 -16.73 -21.07 -16.99
N GLU A 354 -16.07 -20.87 -18.13
CA GLU A 354 -16.64 -21.02 -19.46
C GLU A 354 -16.37 -22.46 -19.91
N ALA A 355 -17.42 -23.25 -20.10
CA ALA A 355 -17.30 -24.60 -20.60
C ALA A 355 -16.90 -24.61 -22.10
N ALA A 356 -16.46 -25.75 -22.61
CA ALA A 356 -16.02 -25.89 -24.00
C ALA A 356 -17.13 -25.59 -25.04
N ASP A 357 -18.40 -25.69 -24.64
CA ASP A 357 -19.56 -25.32 -25.46
C ASP A 357 -19.94 -23.83 -25.40
N GLY A 358 -19.17 -23.02 -24.65
CA GLY A 358 -19.38 -21.58 -24.44
C GLY A 358 -20.40 -21.24 -23.37
N ASN A 359 -20.97 -22.21 -22.67
CA ASN A 359 -21.83 -21.96 -21.52
C ASN A 359 -21.02 -21.55 -20.29
N HIS A 360 -21.58 -20.68 -19.45
CA HIS A 360 -20.90 -20.18 -18.25
C HIS A 360 -21.47 -20.86 -17.00
N HIS A 361 -20.59 -21.16 -16.06
CA HIS A 361 -20.93 -21.81 -14.80
C HIS A 361 -20.30 -21.06 -13.62
N ILE A 362 -21.10 -20.84 -12.57
CA ILE A 362 -20.59 -20.48 -11.24
C ILE A 362 -20.44 -21.79 -10.47
N VAL A 363 -19.23 -22.07 -9.99
CA VAL A 363 -18.93 -23.25 -9.18
C VAL A 363 -18.50 -22.82 -7.79
N GLN A 364 -19.19 -23.36 -6.80
CA GLN A 364 -18.91 -23.13 -5.39
C GLN A 364 -18.38 -24.42 -4.78
N LEU A 365 -17.11 -24.39 -4.36
CA LEU A 365 -16.42 -25.51 -3.73
C LEU A 365 -16.30 -25.23 -2.24
N HIS A 366 -16.79 -26.14 -1.40
CA HIS A 366 -16.68 -26.06 0.06
C HIS A 366 -15.86 -27.24 0.59
N PRO A 367 -14.51 -27.12 0.58
CA PRO A 367 -13.59 -28.23 0.82
C PRO A 367 -13.76 -28.90 2.18
N SER A 368 -14.00 -28.12 3.23
CA SER A 368 -14.11 -28.62 4.61
C SER A 368 -15.26 -29.63 4.83
N VAL A 369 -16.28 -29.56 3.99
CA VAL A 369 -17.42 -30.51 4.02
C VAL A 369 -17.51 -31.38 2.74
N ASN A 370 -16.50 -31.27 1.86
CA ASN A 370 -16.43 -31.99 0.58
C ASN A 370 -17.69 -31.80 -0.28
N GLU A 371 -18.19 -30.58 -0.33
CA GLU A 371 -19.38 -30.20 -1.10
C GLU A 371 -18.97 -29.33 -2.30
N MET A 372 -19.55 -29.62 -3.44
CA MET A 372 -19.41 -28.81 -4.65
C MET A 372 -20.77 -28.64 -5.30
N VAL A 373 -21.10 -27.38 -5.57
CA VAL A 373 -22.36 -26.99 -6.26
C VAL A 373 -22.01 -26.18 -7.48
N HIS A 374 -22.73 -26.37 -8.59
CA HIS A 374 -22.63 -25.51 -9.75
C HIS A 374 -23.97 -24.94 -10.17
N TYR A 375 -23.89 -23.79 -10.81
CA TYR A 375 -25.05 -23.08 -11.37
C TYR A 375 -24.70 -22.75 -12.82
N ALA A 376 -25.40 -23.38 -13.78
CA ALA A 376 -25.31 -23.00 -15.17
C ALA A 376 -26.01 -21.65 -15.39
N LEU A 377 -25.38 -20.75 -16.14
CA LEU A 377 -25.93 -19.47 -16.51
C LEU A 377 -26.52 -19.56 -17.92
N GLU A 378 -27.78 -19.18 -18.06
CA GLU A 378 -28.40 -19.00 -19.38
C GLU A 378 -27.69 -17.85 -20.13
N PRO A 379 -27.63 -17.86 -21.47
CA PRO A 379 -27.00 -16.78 -22.23
C PRO A 379 -27.53 -15.38 -21.88
N ALA A 380 -28.81 -15.26 -21.52
CA ALA A 380 -29.43 -14.03 -21.07
C ALA A 380 -28.98 -13.59 -19.65
N GLN A 381 -28.32 -14.47 -18.91
CA GLN A 381 -27.77 -14.22 -17.58
C GLN A 381 -26.28 -13.84 -17.61
N TRP A 382 -25.77 -13.51 -18.78
CA TRP A 382 -24.40 -13.13 -19.01
C TRP A 382 -24.28 -11.71 -19.57
N LEU A 383 -23.36 -10.92 -19.01
CA LEU A 383 -23.07 -9.59 -19.53
C LEU A 383 -22.19 -9.71 -20.78
N SER A 384 -22.71 -9.30 -21.92
CA SER A 384 -21.93 -9.29 -23.17
C SER A 384 -20.68 -8.43 -23.06
N GLY A 385 -19.55 -9.00 -23.43
CA GLY A 385 -18.24 -8.35 -23.33
C GLY A 385 -17.69 -8.25 -21.91
N ALA A 386 -18.23 -9.02 -20.96
CA ALA A 386 -17.66 -9.09 -19.61
C ALA A 386 -16.22 -9.60 -19.65
N ARG A 387 -15.34 -8.92 -18.92
CA ARG A 387 -13.92 -9.28 -18.79
C ARG A 387 -13.35 -9.04 -17.40
N TYR A 388 -14.11 -8.41 -16.52
CA TYR A 388 -13.73 -8.16 -15.15
C TYR A 388 -14.76 -8.75 -14.22
N PHE A 389 -14.32 -9.44 -13.17
CA PHE A 389 -15.18 -10.20 -12.28
C PHE A 389 -14.76 -9.97 -10.83
N ALA A 390 -15.74 -10.04 -9.92
CA ALA A 390 -15.49 -10.02 -8.50
C ALA A 390 -16.52 -10.85 -7.76
N PHE A 391 -16.09 -11.75 -6.89
CA PHE A 391 -16.95 -12.50 -6.00
C PHE A 391 -17.15 -11.75 -4.68
N CYS A 392 -18.30 -11.95 -4.07
CA CYS A 392 -18.64 -11.41 -2.78
C CYS A 392 -18.46 -12.52 -1.72
N ASP A 393 -17.61 -12.30 -0.72
CA ASP A 393 -17.33 -13.31 0.30
C ASP A 393 -18.32 -13.34 1.47
N ASN A 394 -19.33 -12.45 1.49
CA ASN A 394 -20.41 -12.42 2.47
C ASN A 394 -21.81 -12.65 1.89
N ALA A 395 -21.92 -12.84 0.58
CA ALA A 395 -23.18 -13.12 -0.11
C ALA A 395 -22.91 -13.89 -1.41
N ASP A 396 -23.86 -14.70 -1.85
CA ASP A 396 -23.76 -15.46 -3.10
C ASP A 396 -23.98 -14.54 -4.31
N ILE A 397 -23.01 -13.65 -4.57
CA ILE A 397 -23.08 -12.63 -5.63
C ILE A 397 -21.77 -12.63 -6.42
N VAL A 398 -21.92 -12.67 -7.74
CA VAL A 398 -20.83 -12.43 -8.70
C VAL A 398 -21.10 -11.12 -9.42
N PHE A 399 -20.17 -10.19 -9.37
CA PHE A 399 -20.19 -8.99 -10.20
C PHE A 399 -19.41 -9.23 -11.49
N MET A 400 -19.93 -8.71 -12.60
CA MET A 400 -19.33 -8.74 -13.92
C MET A 400 -19.26 -7.34 -14.48
N ALA A 401 -18.18 -6.99 -15.17
CA ALA A 401 -18.08 -5.72 -15.88
C ALA A 401 -17.48 -5.90 -17.28
N SER A 402 -18.03 -5.15 -18.23
CA SER A 402 -17.43 -4.84 -19.52
C SER A 402 -16.73 -3.47 -19.43
N ASP A 403 -16.27 -2.93 -20.55
CA ASP A 403 -15.65 -1.59 -20.58
C ASP A 403 -16.60 -0.47 -20.13
N SER A 404 -17.91 -0.67 -20.17
CA SER A 404 -18.90 0.40 -19.95
C SER A 404 -20.11 0.00 -19.11
N LYS A 405 -20.26 -1.26 -18.77
CA LYS A 405 -21.41 -1.77 -18.05
C LYS A 405 -21.00 -2.65 -16.87
N VAL A 406 -21.86 -2.69 -15.88
CA VAL A 406 -21.73 -3.58 -14.72
C VAL A 406 -23.01 -4.39 -14.56
N ALA A 407 -22.90 -5.65 -14.20
CA ALA A 407 -24.02 -6.53 -13.87
C ALA A 407 -23.68 -7.37 -12.64
N SER A 408 -24.70 -7.94 -12.04
CA SER A 408 -24.55 -8.93 -10.97
C SER A 408 -25.39 -10.18 -11.26
N VAL A 409 -24.86 -11.31 -10.78
CA VAL A 409 -25.64 -12.56 -10.65
C VAL A 409 -25.71 -12.90 -9.18
N THR A 410 -26.93 -13.08 -8.67
CA THR A 410 -27.19 -13.48 -7.27
C THR A 410 -27.77 -14.89 -7.28
N ILE A 411 -27.32 -15.78 -6.41
CA ILE A 411 -27.93 -17.08 -6.23
C ILE A 411 -29.05 -16.96 -5.20
N LEU A 412 -30.28 -17.08 -5.64
CA LEU A 412 -31.49 -16.98 -4.82
C LEU A 412 -32.29 -18.27 -4.86
N GLY A 413 -32.44 -18.94 -3.70
CA GLY A 413 -33.17 -20.21 -3.63
C GLY A 413 -32.59 -21.30 -4.53
N GLY A 414 -31.25 -21.29 -4.76
CA GLY A 414 -30.57 -22.26 -5.61
C GLY A 414 -30.62 -21.96 -7.12
N SER A 415 -31.06 -20.74 -7.50
CA SER A 415 -31.14 -20.34 -8.90
C SER A 415 -30.39 -19.02 -9.14
N PRO A 416 -29.63 -18.90 -10.25
CA PRO A 416 -28.96 -17.66 -10.61
C PRO A 416 -29.99 -16.61 -11.11
N VAL A 417 -29.85 -15.39 -10.59
CA VAL A 417 -30.69 -14.25 -10.98
C VAL A 417 -29.78 -13.12 -11.47
N TYR A 418 -29.80 -12.89 -12.76
CA TYR A 418 -29.01 -11.83 -13.41
C TYR A 418 -29.70 -10.47 -13.31
N ARG A 419 -28.90 -9.42 -13.10
CA ARG A 419 -29.37 -8.02 -13.13
C ARG A 419 -28.29 -7.12 -13.75
N GLU A 420 -28.63 -6.46 -14.86
CA GLU A 420 -27.81 -5.35 -15.35
C GLU A 420 -27.99 -4.15 -14.43
N ILE A 421 -26.88 -3.56 -13.99
CA ILE A 421 -26.89 -2.44 -13.04
C ILE A 421 -26.89 -1.14 -13.83
N ASN A 422 -27.88 -0.27 -13.58
CA ASN A 422 -27.95 1.04 -14.21
C ASN A 422 -26.92 2.00 -13.58
N TRP A 423 -25.66 1.80 -13.93
CA TRP A 423 -24.56 2.65 -13.51
C TRP A 423 -23.65 2.93 -14.70
N LYS A 424 -23.07 4.14 -14.71
CA LYS A 424 -22.09 4.58 -15.70
C LYS A 424 -21.06 5.48 -15.02
N PRO A 425 -19.82 5.55 -15.54
CA PRO A 425 -18.85 6.56 -15.13
C PRO A 425 -19.41 7.98 -15.29
N GLU A 426 -18.88 8.93 -14.53
CA GLU A 426 -19.25 10.34 -14.64
C GLU A 426 -18.87 10.93 -15.98
N ASP A 427 -17.65 10.59 -16.47
CA ASP A 427 -17.20 10.95 -17.80
C ASP A 427 -17.43 9.79 -18.78
N LYS A 428 -18.08 10.08 -19.91
CA LYS A 428 -18.37 9.09 -20.96
C LYS A 428 -17.10 8.57 -21.67
N ALA A 429 -15.98 9.28 -21.57
CA ALA A 429 -14.71 8.86 -22.12
C ALA A 429 -13.95 7.87 -21.22
N GLU A 430 -14.41 7.67 -19.99
CA GLU A 430 -13.85 6.68 -19.12
C GLU A 430 -14.27 5.26 -19.54
N VAL A 431 -13.31 4.34 -19.51
CA VAL A 431 -13.55 2.91 -19.65
C VAL A 431 -13.29 2.20 -18.33
N ILE A 432 -14.08 1.19 -18.03
CA ILE A 432 -13.84 0.31 -16.87
C ILE A 432 -12.58 -0.51 -17.16
N THR A 433 -11.65 -0.52 -16.23
CA THR A 433 -10.37 -1.26 -16.31
C THR A 433 -10.23 -2.35 -15.28
N GLY A 434 -11.19 -2.46 -14.38
CA GLY A 434 -11.24 -3.51 -13.36
C GLY A 434 -12.37 -3.29 -12.37
N ILE A 435 -12.72 -4.35 -11.68
CA ILE A 435 -13.59 -4.32 -10.50
C ILE A 435 -12.98 -5.16 -9.39
N LYS A 436 -13.20 -4.76 -8.15
CA LYS A 436 -12.74 -5.54 -6.99
C LYS A 436 -13.75 -5.39 -5.85
N PHE A 437 -14.03 -6.49 -5.18
CA PHE A 437 -14.80 -6.47 -3.95
C PHE A 437 -13.97 -5.84 -2.83
N TYR A 438 -14.54 -4.88 -2.10
CA TYR A 438 -13.85 -4.22 -1.01
C TYR A 438 -13.93 -5.06 0.26
N THR A 439 -12.78 -5.38 0.81
CA THR A 439 -12.63 -5.96 2.15
C THR A 439 -11.73 -5.05 2.96
N GLN A 440 -12.13 -4.72 4.19
CA GLN A 440 -11.26 -3.96 5.10
C GLN A 440 -10.00 -4.76 5.39
N GLY A 441 -8.86 -4.09 5.50
CA GLY A 441 -7.60 -4.71 5.86
C GLY A 441 -7.68 -5.38 7.23
N TRP A 442 -6.98 -6.49 7.38
CA TRP A 442 -7.00 -7.26 8.62
C TRP A 442 -6.25 -6.54 9.74
N TYR A 443 -6.85 -6.49 10.93
CA TYR A 443 -6.23 -5.94 12.14
C TYR A 443 -5.64 -7.06 12.99
N GLY A 444 -4.33 -7.28 12.90
CA GLY A 444 -3.63 -7.99 13.96
C GLY A 444 -3.62 -7.11 15.22
N SER A 445 -4.10 -7.52 16.30
CA SER A 445 -4.01 -6.97 17.67
C SER A 445 -4.77 -5.66 18.04
N HIS A 446 -5.16 -4.76 17.15
CA HIS A 446 -5.66 -3.43 17.58
C HIS A 446 -7.09 -3.07 17.14
N GLY A 447 -7.92 -4.01 16.75
CA GLY A 447 -9.31 -3.71 16.38
C GLY A 447 -10.10 -4.91 15.90
N PHE A 448 -9.43 -6.01 15.62
CA PHE A 448 -10.10 -7.25 15.30
C PHE A 448 -10.45 -7.98 16.61
N ASP A 449 -11.73 -8.12 16.86
CA ASP A 449 -12.20 -8.96 17.96
C ASP A 449 -12.23 -10.42 17.49
N TYR A 450 -11.25 -11.19 17.94
CA TYR A 450 -11.17 -12.64 17.69
C TYR A 450 -12.40 -13.42 18.17
N ASN A 451 -13.15 -12.87 19.12
CA ASN A 451 -14.35 -13.53 19.63
C ASN A 451 -15.55 -13.31 18.73
N THR A 452 -15.62 -12.17 18.08
CA THR A 452 -16.77 -11.79 17.22
C THR A 452 -16.43 -11.78 15.75
N TYR A 453 -15.15 -11.84 15.38
CA TYR A 453 -14.66 -11.72 13.99
C TYR A 453 -15.24 -10.49 13.25
N THR A 454 -15.36 -9.38 13.95
CA THR A 454 -15.97 -8.17 13.42
C THR A 454 -14.91 -7.16 12.99
N PHE A 455 -15.16 -6.55 11.84
CA PHE A 455 -14.42 -5.39 11.36
C PHE A 455 -15.19 -4.12 11.69
N PRO A 456 -14.51 -3.04 12.13
CA PRO A 456 -15.20 -1.86 12.61
C PRO A 456 -15.91 -1.03 11.53
N LEU A 457 -15.49 -1.14 10.25
CA LEU A 457 -16.13 -0.39 9.17
C LEU A 457 -17.41 -1.06 8.69
N THR A 458 -18.53 -0.33 8.74
CA THR A 458 -19.82 -0.78 8.23
C THR A 458 -19.86 -0.97 6.70
N THR A 459 -18.88 -0.41 6.00
CA THR A 459 -18.67 -0.54 4.55
C THR A 459 -17.89 -1.79 4.17
N ASN A 460 -17.27 -2.46 5.16
CA ASN A 460 -16.54 -3.70 4.93
C ASN A 460 -17.46 -4.75 4.31
N ARG A 461 -17.02 -5.34 3.19
CA ARG A 461 -17.77 -6.36 2.42
C ARG A 461 -19.14 -5.88 1.91
N MET A 462 -19.34 -4.57 1.80
CA MET A 462 -20.61 -3.95 1.41
C MET A 462 -20.49 -3.02 0.22
N GLN A 463 -19.33 -2.97 -0.41
CA GLN A 463 -19.09 -2.09 -1.56
C GLN A 463 -18.18 -2.74 -2.62
N LEU A 464 -18.45 -2.40 -3.87
CA LEU A 464 -17.62 -2.74 -5.02
C LEU A 464 -16.72 -1.55 -5.36
N MET A 465 -15.46 -1.80 -5.59
CA MET A 465 -14.52 -0.86 -6.20
C MET A 465 -14.58 -1.05 -7.71
N ILE A 466 -14.85 0.01 -8.46
CA ILE A 466 -14.81 0.02 -9.92
C ILE A 466 -13.66 0.93 -10.32
N PHE A 467 -12.71 0.42 -11.07
CA PHE A 467 -11.59 1.16 -11.61
C PHE A 467 -11.91 1.61 -13.01
N THR A 468 -11.69 2.88 -13.29
CA THR A 468 -11.84 3.44 -14.64
C THR A 468 -10.56 4.13 -15.08
N TYR A 469 -10.46 4.35 -16.39
CA TYR A 469 -9.35 5.08 -16.97
C TYR A 469 -9.84 5.88 -18.18
N ASN A 470 -9.39 7.13 -18.29
CA ASN A 470 -9.63 7.99 -19.43
C ASN A 470 -8.32 8.17 -20.20
N GLU A 471 -8.22 7.56 -21.38
CA GLU A 471 -7.03 7.60 -22.22
C GLU A 471 -6.67 9.04 -22.68
N SER A 472 -7.66 9.94 -22.81
CA SER A 472 -7.42 11.29 -23.29
C SER A 472 -6.79 12.20 -22.25
N THR A 473 -7.09 11.97 -20.96
CA THR A 473 -6.56 12.74 -19.83
C THR A 473 -5.42 12.03 -19.11
N GLY A 474 -5.26 10.73 -19.31
CA GLY A 474 -4.33 9.91 -18.57
C GLY A 474 -4.74 9.69 -17.11
N GLU A 475 -6.01 9.90 -16.78
CA GLU A 475 -6.51 9.83 -15.41
C GLU A 475 -7.25 8.51 -15.14
N GLY A 476 -6.85 7.86 -14.05
CA GLY A 476 -7.55 6.74 -13.44
C GLY A 476 -8.39 7.18 -12.23
N LYS A 477 -9.52 6.52 -12.03
CA LYS A 477 -10.42 6.76 -10.90
C LYS A 477 -10.87 5.47 -10.23
N ILE A 478 -11.24 5.58 -8.96
CA ILE A 478 -11.92 4.55 -8.17
C ILE A 478 -13.31 5.05 -7.81
N TYR A 479 -14.32 4.27 -8.16
CA TYR A 479 -15.70 4.46 -7.72
C TYR A 479 -15.99 3.46 -6.60
N LEU A 480 -16.39 3.95 -5.42
CA LEU A 480 -16.85 3.11 -4.30
C LEU A 480 -18.37 2.98 -4.35
N ARG A 481 -18.88 1.80 -4.72
CA ARG A 481 -20.30 1.57 -4.94
C ARG A 481 -20.87 0.59 -3.92
N PRO A 482 -21.59 1.08 -2.89
CA PRO A 482 -22.31 0.21 -1.98
C PRO A 482 -23.43 -0.54 -2.73
N PHE A 483 -23.63 -1.80 -2.33
CA PHE A 483 -24.65 -2.64 -2.91
C PHE A 483 -25.49 -3.34 -1.84
N ASN A 484 -26.64 -3.80 -2.24
CA ASN A 484 -27.52 -4.61 -1.41
C ASN A 484 -27.13 -6.09 -1.54
N VAL A 485 -26.75 -6.72 -0.44
CA VAL A 485 -26.28 -8.13 -0.39
C VAL A 485 -27.34 -9.17 -0.80
N SER A 486 -28.63 -8.81 -0.80
CA SER A 486 -29.71 -9.71 -1.22
C SER A 486 -30.01 -9.60 -2.71
N THR A 487 -29.69 -8.49 -3.35
CA THR A 487 -30.05 -8.24 -4.75
C THR A 487 -28.88 -8.03 -5.69
N GLY A 488 -27.69 -7.72 -5.16
CA GLY A 488 -26.53 -7.34 -5.97
C GLY A 488 -26.65 -5.99 -6.67
N LEU A 489 -27.70 -5.23 -6.43
CA LEU A 489 -27.91 -3.91 -7.02
C LEU A 489 -27.20 -2.83 -6.19
N PHE A 490 -26.67 -1.80 -6.85
CA PHE A 490 -26.09 -0.66 -6.15
C PHE A 490 -27.18 0.10 -5.37
N THR A 491 -26.81 0.58 -4.20
CA THR A 491 -27.68 1.46 -3.41
C THR A 491 -27.68 2.87 -3.99
N TYR A 492 -28.68 3.68 -3.61
CA TYR A 492 -28.74 5.10 -4.01
C TYR A 492 -27.61 5.93 -3.41
N LYS A 493 -27.06 5.50 -2.28
CA LYS A 493 -25.87 6.13 -1.68
C LYS A 493 -24.64 5.70 -2.44
N ASP A 494 -23.83 6.68 -2.73
CA ASP A 494 -22.52 6.54 -3.35
C ASP A 494 -21.49 6.89 -2.29
N ASN A 495 -20.45 6.10 -2.18
CA ASN A 495 -19.36 6.34 -1.24
C ASN A 495 -18.21 7.15 -1.89
N GLY A 496 -18.47 7.77 -3.03
CA GLY A 496 -17.58 8.74 -3.68
C GLY A 496 -16.84 8.21 -4.88
N VAL A 497 -16.22 9.16 -5.56
CA VAL A 497 -15.34 8.98 -6.71
C VAL A 497 -13.99 9.61 -6.38
N TYR A 498 -12.92 8.89 -6.61
CA TYR A 498 -11.57 9.26 -6.21
C TYR A 498 -10.65 9.15 -7.41
N GLY A 499 -10.02 10.26 -7.80
CA GLY A 499 -9.22 10.37 -9.01
C GLY A 499 -7.78 10.80 -8.78
N GLY A 500 -7.14 11.21 -9.89
CA GLY A 500 -5.74 11.64 -9.91
C GLY A 500 -4.74 10.49 -9.98
N PHE A 501 -5.19 9.24 -10.14
CA PHE A 501 -4.33 8.10 -10.39
C PHE A 501 -3.89 8.04 -11.87
N GLY A 502 -2.86 7.26 -12.17
CA GLY A 502 -2.62 6.73 -13.50
C GLY A 502 -3.57 5.57 -13.81
N ARG A 503 -3.29 4.76 -14.81
CA ARG A 503 -4.02 3.51 -15.06
C ARG A 503 -3.80 2.55 -13.89
N ILE A 504 -4.86 2.23 -13.16
CA ILE A 504 -4.81 1.36 -11.99
C ILE A 504 -4.54 -0.08 -12.44
N THR A 505 -3.53 -0.71 -11.87
CA THR A 505 -3.11 -2.08 -12.19
C THR A 505 -3.45 -3.05 -11.07
N ALA A 506 -3.37 -2.59 -9.81
CA ALA A 506 -3.77 -3.36 -8.65
C ALA A 506 -4.23 -2.42 -7.51
N ALA A 507 -5.04 -2.93 -6.61
CA ALA A 507 -5.42 -2.23 -5.38
C ALA A 507 -5.62 -3.21 -4.23
N ALA A 508 -5.28 -2.79 -3.01
CA ALA A 508 -5.50 -3.58 -1.81
C ALA A 508 -5.85 -2.68 -0.63
N SER A 509 -6.63 -3.20 0.31
CA SER A 509 -6.86 -2.53 1.58
C SER A 509 -5.67 -2.74 2.49
N THR A 510 -5.11 -1.65 2.99
CA THR A 510 -4.08 -1.69 4.02
C THR A 510 -4.70 -1.68 5.41
N PHE A 511 -3.88 -1.95 6.43
CA PHE A 511 -4.29 -1.97 7.83
C PHE A 511 -3.34 -1.12 8.68
N ARG A 512 -3.81 -0.79 9.87
CA ARG A 512 -3.10 0.05 10.84
C ARG A 512 -2.27 -0.76 11.82
#